data_a14e62ed3dd555647c5a989a029b15ea
#
_entry.id   a14e62ed3dd555647c5a989a029b15ea
#
_cell.length_a   1.000
_cell.length_b   1.000
_cell.length_c   1.000
_cell.angle_alpha   90.00
_cell.angle_beta   90.00
_cell.angle_gamma   90.00
#
_symmetry.space_group_name_H-M   'P 1'
#
loop_
_entity.id
_entity.type
_entity.pdbx_description
1 polymer ?
#
loop_
_entity_poly.entity_id
_entity_poly.type
_entity_poly.pdbx_seq_one_letter_code
_entity_poly.pdbx_strand_id
1 'polypeptide(L)'
;MKITITKNEKEFDCTAAWRIIGQMLNKPESVIGLSTGRTTGNLHRLVGEIYTQYPFKVDTVTFFGLDEVTNVPREYAGACYTMLKTELMDTLGIKEENFLMLPTISGDFEQSCRDFQQEIANRGGIDLLILGLGENGHLGFNQPESPFGGEAWVTRMNVELEERIRRETGTPPDKELGGATLGIKNIMQARRIVLVAKGTNKADIVKRMLEGPVTTDVPASILQLHPNCEFLLDEAAASMLNC
;
A
#
# COMPACT_ATOMS: atom_id res chain seq x y z
N MET A 1 -5.86 17.54 7.98
CA MET A 1 -4.56 17.08 7.43
C MET A 1 -3.52 17.11 8.55
N LYS A 2 -2.74 16.03 8.74
CA LYS A 2 -1.66 15.94 9.73
C LYS A 2 -0.36 15.58 9.01
N ILE A 3 0.69 16.36 9.21
CA ILE A 3 2.03 16.06 8.69
C ILE A 3 2.92 15.73 9.89
N THR A 4 3.64 14.62 9.81
CA THR A 4 4.63 14.17 10.79
C THR A 4 5.96 14.03 10.07
N ILE A 5 6.97 14.79 10.49
CA ILE A 5 8.32 14.76 9.90
C ILE A 5 9.27 14.11 10.90
N THR A 6 10.02 13.11 10.45
CA THR A 6 11.00 12.38 11.25
C THR A 6 12.42 12.73 10.81
N LYS A 7 13.35 12.72 11.76
CA LYS A 7 14.74 13.18 11.55
C LYS A 7 15.59 12.19 10.73
N ASN A 8 15.21 10.93 10.72
CA ASN A 8 15.99 9.88 10.06
C ASN A 8 15.11 8.66 9.75
N GLU A 9 15.65 7.74 8.93
CA GLU A 9 14.96 6.54 8.50
C GLU A 9 14.53 5.64 9.66
N LYS A 10 15.34 5.50 10.70
CA LYS A 10 15.00 4.66 11.86
C LYS A 10 13.78 5.21 12.62
N GLU A 11 13.72 6.53 12.83
CA GLU A 11 12.57 7.19 13.44
C GLU A 11 11.32 7.08 12.56
N PHE A 12 11.50 7.22 11.24
CA PHE A 12 10.44 7.04 10.26
C PHE A 12 9.83 5.62 10.32
N ASP A 13 10.66 4.59 10.17
CA ASP A 13 10.21 3.20 10.16
C ASP A 13 9.56 2.84 11.51
N CYS A 14 10.15 3.29 12.63
CA CYS A 14 9.60 3.09 13.97
C CYS A 14 8.24 3.76 14.14
N THR A 15 8.11 5.02 13.71
CA THR A 15 6.85 5.76 13.79
C THR A 15 5.76 5.09 12.96
N ALA A 16 6.07 4.66 11.73
CA ALA A 16 5.13 3.94 10.87
C ALA A 16 4.71 2.59 11.47
N ALA A 17 5.68 1.80 11.98
CA ALA A 17 5.41 0.51 12.63
C ALA A 17 4.45 0.68 13.81
N TRP A 18 4.65 1.69 14.65
CA TRP A 18 3.75 1.98 15.78
C TRP A 18 2.36 2.46 15.36
N ARG A 19 2.16 2.97 14.13
CA ARG A 19 0.80 3.23 13.61
C ARG A 19 0.05 1.93 13.36
N ILE A 20 0.72 0.91 12.83
CA ILE A 20 0.15 -0.42 12.60
C ILE A 20 -0.12 -1.12 13.94
N ILE A 21 0.88 -1.20 14.82
CA ILE A 21 0.78 -1.84 16.14
C ILE A 21 -0.33 -1.18 16.97
N GLY A 22 -0.33 0.15 17.03
CA GLY A 22 -1.37 0.89 17.76
C GLY A 22 -2.78 0.62 17.24
N GLN A 23 -2.96 0.41 15.94
CA GLN A 23 -4.25 0.03 15.37
C GLN A 23 -4.67 -1.37 15.83
N MET A 24 -3.76 -2.35 15.77
CA MET A 24 -4.03 -3.73 16.22
C MET A 24 -4.39 -3.79 17.71
N LEU A 25 -3.67 -3.04 18.55
CA LEU A 25 -3.91 -3.01 20.00
C LEU A 25 -5.24 -2.32 20.35
N ASN A 26 -5.58 -1.23 19.66
CA ASN A 26 -6.80 -0.47 19.94
C ASN A 26 -8.07 -1.11 19.38
N LYS A 27 -7.97 -1.86 18.29
CA LYS A 27 -9.07 -2.58 17.65
C LYS A 27 -8.57 -3.93 17.12
N PRO A 28 -8.67 -5.00 17.90
CA PRO A 28 -8.18 -6.32 17.54
C PRO A 28 -8.84 -6.94 16.29
N GLU A 29 -10.04 -6.53 15.91
CA GLU A 29 -10.72 -6.96 14.67
C GLU A 29 -10.52 -5.96 13.52
N SER A 30 -9.40 -5.22 13.52
CA SER A 30 -9.11 -4.26 12.45
C SER A 30 -8.90 -4.92 11.09
N VAL A 31 -9.36 -4.22 10.06
CA VAL A 31 -8.99 -4.48 8.66
C VAL A 31 -7.92 -3.47 8.26
N ILE A 32 -6.71 -3.96 8.04
CA ILE A 32 -5.50 -3.14 7.81
C ILE A 32 -4.96 -3.40 6.42
N GLY A 33 -4.95 -2.36 5.59
CA GLY A 33 -4.36 -2.40 4.25
C GLY A 33 -2.89 -1.97 4.25
N LEU A 34 -2.09 -2.67 3.48
CA LEU A 34 -0.65 -2.43 3.36
C LEU A 34 -0.24 -2.28 1.89
N SER A 35 0.56 -1.27 1.60
CA SER A 35 1.29 -1.17 0.33
C SER A 35 2.62 -1.87 0.43
N THR A 36 3.12 -2.39 -0.69
CA THR A 36 4.46 -2.99 -0.80
C THR A 36 5.47 -2.01 -1.41
N GLY A 37 6.74 -2.33 -1.30
CA GLY A 37 7.81 -1.62 -1.96
C GLY A 37 8.96 -1.19 -1.04
N ARG A 38 9.95 -0.48 -1.61
CA ARG A 38 11.18 -0.10 -0.90
C ARG A 38 10.95 0.77 0.35
N THR A 39 9.90 1.58 0.35
CA THR A 39 9.59 2.47 1.48
C THR A 39 8.99 1.68 2.65
N THR A 40 8.17 0.67 2.38
CA THR A 40 7.35 -0.01 3.38
C THR A 40 7.95 -1.30 3.94
N GLY A 41 8.85 -1.97 3.21
CA GLY A 41 9.38 -3.27 3.63
C GLY A 41 10.08 -3.25 5.00
N ASN A 42 10.85 -2.21 5.31
CA ASN A 42 11.52 -2.11 6.61
C ASN A 42 10.54 -1.89 7.78
N LEU A 43 9.55 -1.04 7.59
CA LEU A 43 8.53 -0.82 8.63
C LEU A 43 7.69 -2.09 8.90
N HIS A 44 7.42 -2.91 7.87
CA HIS A 44 6.73 -4.19 8.03
C HIS A 44 7.58 -5.16 8.88
N ARG A 45 8.87 -5.33 8.54
CA ARG A 45 9.79 -6.17 9.33
C ARG A 45 9.91 -5.70 10.77
N LEU A 46 9.97 -4.38 10.98
CA LEU A 46 10.03 -3.80 12.33
C LEU A 46 8.78 -4.10 13.16
N VAL A 47 7.58 -4.13 12.56
CA VAL A 47 6.36 -4.62 13.25
C VAL A 47 6.56 -6.05 13.72
N GLY A 48 7.08 -6.94 12.86
CA GLY A 48 7.37 -8.33 13.20
C GLY A 48 8.44 -8.48 14.30
N GLU A 49 9.50 -7.67 14.26
CA GLU A 49 10.55 -7.65 15.29
C GLU A 49 9.99 -7.24 16.66
N ILE A 50 9.17 -6.18 16.71
CA ILE A 50 8.51 -5.72 17.94
C ILE A 50 7.57 -6.80 18.47
N TYR A 51 6.77 -7.41 17.59
CA TYR A 51 5.87 -8.50 17.94
C TYR A 51 6.62 -9.70 18.54
N THR A 52 7.76 -10.08 17.96
CA THR A 52 8.58 -11.18 18.45
C THR A 52 9.12 -10.92 19.86
N GLN A 53 9.50 -9.67 20.16
CA GLN A 53 9.97 -9.29 21.48
C GLN A 53 8.84 -9.12 22.51
N TYR A 54 7.69 -8.64 22.08
CA TYR A 54 6.53 -8.30 22.90
C TYR A 54 5.25 -8.80 22.25
N PRO A 55 4.97 -10.12 22.29
CA PRO A 55 3.80 -10.69 21.62
C PRO A 55 2.48 -10.12 22.17
N PHE A 56 1.55 -9.85 21.27
CA PHE A 56 0.19 -9.42 21.56
C PHE A 56 -0.80 -10.13 20.65
N LYS A 57 -2.09 -10.01 20.91
CA LYS A 57 -3.12 -10.72 20.16
C LYS A 57 -3.26 -10.15 18.73
N VAL A 58 -3.12 -11.01 17.71
CA VAL A 58 -3.23 -10.64 16.28
C VAL A 58 -4.13 -11.56 15.47
N ASP A 59 -4.65 -12.64 16.08
CA ASP A 59 -5.40 -13.70 15.41
C ASP A 59 -6.74 -13.28 14.82
N THR A 60 -7.27 -12.13 15.24
CA THR A 60 -8.52 -11.53 14.74
C THR A 60 -8.32 -10.39 13.77
N VAL A 61 -7.07 -9.93 13.58
CA VAL A 61 -6.75 -8.88 12.61
C VAL A 61 -6.86 -9.42 11.18
N THR A 62 -7.50 -8.68 10.31
CA THR A 62 -7.45 -8.94 8.87
C THR A 62 -6.46 -7.99 8.22
N PHE A 63 -5.48 -8.55 7.49
CA PHE A 63 -4.59 -7.77 6.63
C PHE A 63 -4.98 -7.94 5.17
N PHE A 64 -4.72 -6.92 4.37
CA PHE A 64 -4.83 -7.03 2.93
C PHE A 64 -3.72 -6.22 2.22
N GLY A 65 -3.31 -6.69 1.03
CA GLY A 65 -2.45 -5.92 0.13
C GLY A 65 -3.27 -4.96 -0.72
N LEU A 66 -2.77 -3.74 -0.90
CA LEU A 66 -3.44 -2.71 -1.71
C LEU A 66 -3.58 -3.12 -3.18
N ASP A 67 -2.60 -3.82 -3.67
CA ASP A 67 -2.42 -4.16 -5.08
C ASP A 67 -1.68 -5.49 -5.26
N GLU A 68 -1.67 -6.01 -6.50
CA GLU A 68 -0.94 -7.20 -6.89
C GLU A 68 -0.53 -7.16 -8.36
N VAL A 69 0.59 -7.80 -8.68
CA VAL A 69 1.05 -8.01 -10.06
C VAL A 69 0.29 -9.17 -10.68
N THR A 70 -0.26 -8.99 -11.88
CA THR A 70 -1.04 -10.01 -12.57
C THR A 70 -0.21 -10.86 -13.53
N ASN A 71 -0.64 -12.12 -13.73
CA ASN A 71 -0.03 -13.10 -14.64
C ASN A 71 1.43 -13.46 -14.30
N VAL A 72 1.75 -13.48 -13.01
CA VAL A 72 3.03 -13.99 -12.49
C VAL A 72 2.80 -15.17 -11.54
N PRO A 73 3.79 -16.05 -11.32
CA PRO A 73 3.69 -17.04 -10.26
C PRO A 73 3.47 -16.39 -8.89
N ARG A 74 2.61 -16.99 -8.04
CA ARG A 74 2.33 -16.45 -6.70
C ARG A 74 3.60 -16.32 -5.84
N GLU A 75 4.54 -17.26 -6.03
CA GLU A 75 5.82 -17.33 -5.33
C GLU A 75 6.87 -16.37 -5.88
N TYR A 76 6.56 -15.61 -6.92
CA TYR A 76 7.47 -14.59 -7.42
C TYR A 76 7.82 -13.60 -6.32
N ALA A 77 9.11 -13.40 -6.08
CA ALA A 77 9.60 -12.54 -4.99
C ALA A 77 9.13 -11.09 -5.08
N GLY A 78 8.79 -10.61 -6.28
CA GLY A 78 8.23 -9.28 -6.54
C GLY A 78 6.70 -9.22 -6.53
N ALA A 79 6.00 -10.35 -6.31
CA ALA A 79 4.55 -10.33 -6.06
C ALA A 79 4.26 -9.71 -4.70
N CYS A 80 3.25 -8.84 -4.63
CA CYS A 80 2.88 -8.16 -3.39
C CYS A 80 2.51 -9.15 -2.28
N TYR A 81 1.84 -10.25 -2.63
CA TYR A 81 1.57 -11.35 -1.73
C TYR A 81 2.85 -11.89 -1.08
N THR A 82 3.85 -12.27 -1.89
CA THR A 82 5.10 -12.85 -1.40
C THR A 82 5.89 -11.85 -0.55
N MET A 83 5.90 -10.57 -0.95
CA MET A 83 6.55 -9.53 -0.17
C MET A 83 5.90 -9.37 1.21
N LEU A 84 4.59 -9.17 1.30
CA LEU A 84 3.88 -9.01 2.57
C LEU A 84 3.95 -10.27 3.44
N LYS A 85 3.84 -11.44 2.80
CA LYS A 85 3.95 -12.72 3.51
C LYS A 85 5.29 -12.83 4.23
N THR A 86 6.39 -12.61 3.52
CA THR A 86 7.75 -12.73 4.07
C THR A 86 8.14 -11.58 4.99
N GLU A 87 7.67 -10.37 4.73
CA GLU A 87 8.00 -9.19 5.52
C GLU A 87 7.27 -9.13 6.86
N LEU A 88 6.06 -9.69 6.96
CA LEU A 88 5.20 -9.50 8.13
C LEU A 88 4.33 -10.70 8.49
N MET A 89 3.56 -11.26 7.54
CA MET A 89 2.48 -12.20 7.86
C MET A 89 3.01 -13.49 8.51
N ASP A 90 4.13 -14.04 8.01
CA ASP A 90 4.74 -15.25 8.56
C ASP A 90 5.23 -15.01 10.00
N THR A 91 5.81 -13.85 10.28
CA THR A 91 6.30 -13.51 11.62
C THR A 91 5.15 -13.29 12.62
N LEU A 92 4.05 -12.71 12.19
CA LEU A 92 2.85 -12.54 13.03
C LEU A 92 2.03 -13.83 13.16
N GLY A 93 2.28 -14.84 12.33
CA GLY A 93 1.48 -16.07 12.29
C GLY A 93 0.06 -15.84 11.77
N ILE A 94 -0.13 -14.87 10.86
CA ILE A 94 -1.44 -14.55 10.28
C ILE A 94 -1.91 -15.71 9.40
N LYS A 95 -3.12 -16.18 9.67
CA LYS A 95 -3.74 -17.25 8.88
C LYS A 95 -4.14 -16.74 7.49
N GLU A 96 -4.11 -17.62 6.50
CA GLU A 96 -4.48 -17.30 5.11
C GLU A 96 -5.89 -16.68 5.01
N GLU A 97 -6.84 -17.11 5.81
CA GLU A 97 -8.20 -16.58 5.88
C GLU A 97 -8.29 -15.11 6.35
N ASN A 98 -7.24 -14.63 7.02
CA ASN A 98 -7.09 -13.27 7.52
C ASN A 98 -6.05 -12.45 6.74
N PHE A 99 -5.57 -12.98 5.61
CA PHE A 99 -4.65 -12.29 4.70
C PHE A 99 -5.26 -12.22 3.30
N LEU A 100 -5.97 -11.14 3.02
CA LEU A 100 -6.67 -10.94 1.75
C LEU A 100 -5.72 -10.37 0.69
N MET A 101 -5.68 -11.00 -0.47
CA MET A 101 -4.88 -10.52 -1.60
C MET A 101 -5.66 -10.66 -2.89
N LEU A 102 -5.44 -9.74 -3.81
CA LEU A 102 -5.79 -9.94 -5.20
C LEU A 102 -5.00 -11.13 -5.76
N PRO A 103 -5.57 -11.96 -6.63
CA PRO A 103 -4.85 -13.11 -7.17
C PRO A 103 -3.81 -12.67 -8.20
N THR A 104 -2.64 -13.31 -8.21
CA THR A 104 -1.63 -13.13 -9.26
C THR A 104 -2.04 -13.78 -10.58
N ILE A 105 -2.92 -14.78 -10.55
CA ILE A 105 -3.46 -15.50 -11.72
C ILE A 105 -4.97 -15.59 -11.56
N SER A 106 -5.71 -15.16 -12.58
CA SER A 106 -7.17 -15.26 -12.61
C SER A 106 -7.66 -15.47 -14.05
N GLY A 107 -8.78 -16.16 -14.20
CA GLY A 107 -9.53 -16.21 -15.46
C GLY A 107 -10.34 -14.95 -15.73
N ASP A 108 -10.65 -14.17 -14.69
CA ASP A 108 -11.36 -12.90 -14.74
C ASP A 108 -10.88 -11.98 -13.60
N PHE A 109 -9.91 -11.15 -13.90
CA PHE A 109 -9.35 -10.20 -12.92
C PHE A 109 -10.34 -9.09 -12.54
N GLU A 110 -11.24 -8.69 -13.43
CA GLU A 110 -12.25 -7.69 -13.10
C GLU A 110 -13.23 -8.23 -12.05
N GLN A 111 -13.64 -9.50 -12.20
CA GLN A 111 -14.46 -10.14 -11.16
C GLN A 111 -13.66 -10.30 -9.87
N SER A 112 -12.39 -10.69 -9.93
CA SER A 112 -11.52 -10.79 -8.77
C SER A 112 -11.40 -9.45 -8.02
N CYS A 113 -11.31 -8.32 -8.73
CA CYS A 113 -11.31 -6.98 -8.15
C CYS A 113 -12.63 -6.66 -7.43
N ARG A 114 -13.77 -7.00 -8.05
CA ARG A 114 -15.11 -6.81 -7.44
C ARG A 114 -15.26 -7.65 -6.16
N ASP A 115 -14.86 -8.92 -6.21
CA ASP A 115 -14.96 -9.83 -5.07
C ASP A 115 -14.04 -9.38 -3.93
N PHE A 116 -12.83 -8.93 -4.24
CA PHE A 116 -11.86 -8.44 -3.27
C PHE A 116 -12.36 -7.20 -2.51
N GLN A 117 -12.87 -6.19 -3.22
CA GLN A 117 -13.42 -5.00 -2.56
C GLN A 117 -14.68 -5.32 -1.75
N GLN A 118 -15.50 -6.28 -2.22
CA GLN A 118 -16.69 -6.72 -1.50
C GLN A 118 -16.30 -7.48 -0.22
N GLU A 119 -15.28 -8.31 -0.26
CA GLU A 119 -14.80 -9.01 0.94
C GLU A 119 -14.26 -8.04 2.00
N ILE A 120 -13.52 -7.00 1.60
CA ILE A 120 -13.10 -5.93 2.52
C ILE A 120 -14.32 -5.23 3.13
N ALA A 121 -15.35 -4.94 2.33
CA ALA A 121 -16.58 -4.33 2.81
C ALA A 121 -17.34 -5.24 3.79
N ASN A 122 -17.44 -6.54 3.51
CA ASN A 122 -18.07 -7.54 4.36
C ASN A 122 -17.41 -7.65 5.74
N ARG A 123 -16.08 -7.43 5.81
CA ARG A 123 -15.32 -7.35 7.06
C ARG A 123 -15.44 -6.02 7.79
N GLY A 124 -16.30 -5.13 7.31
CA GLY A 124 -16.58 -3.84 7.93
C GLY A 124 -15.84 -2.66 7.33
N GLY A 125 -15.11 -2.85 6.23
CA GLY A 125 -14.34 -1.80 5.55
C GLY A 125 -12.98 -1.52 6.20
N ILE A 126 -12.20 -0.65 5.59
CA ILE A 126 -10.79 -0.39 5.92
C ILE A 126 -10.67 0.47 7.19
N ASP A 127 -10.06 -0.05 8.23
CA ASP A 127 -9.79 0.71 9.47
C ASP A 127 -8.51 1.56 9.38
N LEU A 128 -7.45 0.97 8.84
CA LEU A 128 -6.17 1.65 8.60
C LEU A 128 -5.64 1.24 7.23
N LEU A 129 -5.15 2.21 6.49
CA LEU A 129 -4.44 1.99 5.24
C LEU A 129 -3.06 2.64 5.29
N ILE A 130 -2.01 1.84 5.12
CA ILE A 130 -0.63 2.32 4.96
C ILE A 130 -0.35 2.44 3.47
N LEU A 131 -0.12 3.65 3.01
CA LEU A 131 0.13 3.95 1.59
C LEU A 131 1.58 4.38 1.36
N GLY A 132 2.24 3.75 0.38
CA GLY A 132 3.43 4.31 -0.24
C GLY A 132 3.07 5.42 -1.24
N LEU A 133 4.02 6.30 -1.54
CA LEU A 133 3.90 7.34 -2.56
C LEU A 133 4.79 7.02 -3.75
N GLY A 134 4.22 6.92 -4.94
CA GLY A 134 4.98 6.84 -6.19
C GLY A 134 5.72 8.15 -6.52
N GLU A 135 6.79 8.08 -7.31
CA GLU A 135 7.57 9.28 -7.70
C GLU A 135 6.78 10.25 -8.58
N ASN A 136 5.77 9.76 -9.27
CA ASN A 136 4.82 10.57 -10.06
C ASN A 136 3.48 10.82 -9.34
N GLY A 137 3.38 10.45 -8.05
CA GLY A 137 2.18 10.66 -7.23
C GLY A 137 1.15 9.53 -7.30
N HIS A 138 1.49 8.38 -7.89
CA HIS A 138 0.58 7.23 -7.91
C HIS A 138 0.38 6.62 -6.50
N LEU A 139 -0.76 5.98 -6.32
CA LEU A 139 -1.14 5.20 -5.14
C LEU A 139 -1.46 3.76 -5.58
N GLY A 140 -0.67 2.78 -5.14
CA GLY A 140 -0.73 1.43 -5.70
C GLY A 140 -0.48 1.47 -7.21
N PHE A 141 -1.34 0.84 -8.01
CA PHE A 141 -1.28 0.96 -9.48
C PHE A 141 -2.16 2.09 -10.06
N ASN A 142 -2.71 2.98 -9.22
CA ASN A 142 -3.44 4.16 -9.72
C ASN A 142 -2.44 5.23 -10.19
N GLN A 143 -2.06 5.17 -11.46
CA GLN A 143 -1.13 6.08 -12.13
C GLN A 143 -1.76 7.46 -12.37
N PRO A 144 -0.97 8.51 -12.75
CA PRO A 144 -1.54 9.76 -13.25
C PRO A 144 -2.67 9.51 -14.25
N GLU A 145 -3.69 10.38 -14.20
CA GLU A 145 -4.95 10.31 -14.94
C GLU A 145 -5.95 9.24 -14.44
N SER A 146 -5.61 8.43 -13.43
CA SER A 146 -6.58 7.53 -12.82
C SER A 146 -7.77 8.30 -12.22
N PRO A 147 -9.02 7.87 -12.50
CA PRO A 147 -10.20 8.59 -12.04
C PRO A 147 -10.36 8.50 -10.51
N PHE A 148 -10.64 9.61 -9.85
CA PHE A 148 -10.86 9.65 -8.40
C PHE A 148 -12.06 8.80 -7.94
N GLY A 149 -13.07 8.63 -8.81
CA GLY A 149 -14.22 7.75 -8.57
C GLY A 149 -14.00 6.28 -8.90
N GLY A 150 -12.77 5.88 -9.32
CA GLY A 150 -12.45 4.51 -9.70
C GLY A 150 -12.51 3.55 -8.50
N GLU A 151 -13.17 2.42 -8.69
CA GLU A 151 -13.16 1.27 -7.79
C GLU A 151 -11.99 0.33 -8.12
N ALA A 152 -11.89 -0.82 -7.45
CA ALA A 152 -10.84 -1.81 -7.72
C ALA A 152 -10.85 -2.22 -9.21
N TRP A 153 -9.69 -2.21 -9.82
CA TRP A 153 -9.55 -2.39 -11.27
C TRP A 153 -8.21 -3.00 -11.67
N VAL A 154 -8.13 -3.40 -12.93
CA VAL A 154 -6.91 -3.91 -13.55
C VAL A 154 -6.33 -2.84 -14.46
N THR A 155 -5.04 -2.63 -14.35
CA THR A 155 -4.32 -1.64 -15.16
C THR A 155 -3.12 -2.28 -15.85
N ARG A 156 -2.68 -1.66 -16.93
CA ARG A 156 -1.40 -1.99 -17.55
C ARG A 156 -0.27 -1.37 -16.73
N MET A 157 0.88 -2.01 -16.76
CA MET A 157 2.10 -1.42 -16.20
C MET A 157 2.93 -0.74 -17.31
N ASN A 158 3.90 0.07 -16.90
CA ASN A 158 4.82 0.65 -17.87
C ASN A 158 5.76 -0.42 -18.45
N VAL A 159 6.27 -0.16 -19.66
CA VAL A 159 7.09 -1.11 -20.42
C VAL A 159 8.34 -1.56 -19.65
N GLU A 160 9.01 -0.64 -18.97
CA GLU A 160 10.25 -0.96 -18.23
C GLU A 160 10.00 -1.94 -17.08
N LEU A 161 8.90 -1.75 -16.35
CA LEU A 161 8.48 -2.64 -15.28
C LEU A 161 8.05 -4.00 -15.83
N GLU A 162 7.29 -4.00 -16.92
CA GLU A 162 6.86 -5.22 -17.60
C GLU A 162 8.05 -6.06 -18.08
N GLU A 163 9.02 -5.44 -18.78
CA GLU A 163 10.22 -6.12 -19.25
C GLU A 163 11.06 -6.70 -18.09
N ARG A 164 11.16 -5.97 -16.99
CA ARG A 164 11.86 -6.46 -15.79
C ARG A 164 11.15 -7.69 -15.23
N ILE A 165 9.84 -7.64 -15.03
CA ILE A 165 9.07 -8.75 -14.47
C ILE A 165 9.15 -9.96 -15.40
N ARG A 166 9.05 -9.80 -16.71
CA ARG A 166 9.19 -10.89 -17.68
C ARG A 166 10.55 -11.57 -17.57
N ARG A 167 11.65 -10.79 -17.44
CA ARG A 167 12.98 -11.38 -17.23
C ARG A 167 13.11 -12.14 -15.93
N GLU A 168 12.50 -11.65 -14.86
CA GLU A 168 12.58 -12.24 -13.52
C GLU A 168 11.69 -13.48 -13.37
N THR A 169 10.54 -13.50 -14.04
CA THR A 169 9.52 -14.57 -13.88
C THR A 169 9.51 -15.59 -15.02
N GLY A 170 10.07 -15.26 -16.18
CA GLY A 170 9.92 -16.05 -17.40
C GLY A 170 8.50 -16.01 -17.99
N THR A 171 7.66 -15.06 -17.59
CA THR A 171 6.29 -14.94 -18.10
C THR A 171 6.29 -14.79 -19.62
N PRO A 172 5.56 -15.66 -20.36
CA PRO A 172 5.53 -15.65 -21.82
C PRO A 172 4.99 -14.34 -22.40
N PRO A 173 5.41 -13.96 -23.63
CA PRO A 173 4.98 -12.71 -24.27
C PRO A 173 3.47 -12.62 -24.53
N ASP A 174 2.77 -13.75 -24.70
CA ASP A 174 1.33 -13.85 -24.92
C ASP A 174 0.50 -13.63 -23.64
N LYS A 175 1.14 -13.61 -22.46
CA LYS A 175 0.50 -13.25 -21.20
C LYS A 175 0.66 -11.77 -20.93
N GLU A 176 -0.46 -11.04 -20.82
CA GLU A 176 -0.45 -9.62 -20.51
C GLU A 176 -0.11 -9.42 -19.03
N LEU A 177 1.04 -8.79 -18.75
CA LEU A 177 1.40 -8.37 -17.40
C LEU A 177 0.70 -7.05 -17.06
N GLY A 178 0.19 -6.96 -15.85
CA GLY A 178 -0.51 -5.79 -15.37
C GLY A 178 -0.46 -5.68 -13.86
N GLY A 179 -1.22 -4.75 -13.32
CA GLY A 179 -1.47 -4.59 -11.91
C GLY A 179 -2.97 -4.63 -11.63
N ALA A 180 -3.37 -5.35 -10.59
CA ALA A 180 -4.71 -5.23 -10.02
C ALA A 180 -4.60 -4.41 -8.72
N THR A 181 -5.48 -3.43 -8.50
CA THR A 181 -5.35 -2.49 -7.38
C THR A 181 -6.71 -2.03 -6.87
N LEU A 182 -6.79 -1.72 -5.58
CA LEU A 182 -7.90 -0.90 -5.09
C LEU A 182 -7.87 0.47 -5.76
N GLY A 183 -9.03 0.92 -6.24
CA GLY A 183 -9.16 2.23 -6.85
C GLY A 183 -9.15 3.37 -5.82
N ILE A 184 -9.01 4.59 -6.29
CA ILE A 184 -8.93 5.78 -5.42
C ILE A 184 -10.19 5.95 -4.58
N LYS A 185 -11.37 5.62 -5.10
CA LYS A 185 -12.62 5.62 -4.34
C LYS A 185 -12.55 4.70 -3.11
N ASN A 186 -12.01 3.48 -3.26
CA ASN A 186 -11.86 2.53 -2.15
C ASN A 186 -10.84 3.03 -1.13
N ILE A 187 -9.72 3.61 -1.59
CA ILE A 187 -8.70 4.23 -0.74
C ILE A 187 -9.33 5.34 0.12
N MET A 188 -10.09 6.24 -0.49
CA MET A 188 -10.74 7.36 0.19
C MET A 188 -11.84 6.95 1.18
N GLN A 189 -12.32 5.72 1.14
CA GLN A 189 -13.27 5.15 2.10
C GLN A 189 -12.61 4.61 3.38
N ALA A 190 -11.28 4.53 3.44
CA ALA A 190 -10.58 4.11 4.65
C ALA A 190 -10.88 5.07 5.82
N ARG A 191 -11.06 4.53 7.02
CA ARG A 191 -11.29 5.34 8.23
C ARG A 191 -10.07 6.16 8.63
N ARG A 192 -8.90 5.61 8.36
CA ARG A 192 -7.62 6.27 8.59
C ARG A 192 -6.62 5.88 7.51
N ILE A 193 -5.89 6.88 7.02
CA ILE A 193 -4.79 6.69 6.08
C ILE A 193 -3.50 7.21 6.72
N VAL A 194 -2.41 6.47 6.56
CA VAL A 194 -1.06 6.93 6.81
C VAL A 194 -0.29 6.78 5.51
N LEU A 195 -0.08 7.90 4.81
CA LEU A 195 0.80 7.92 3.65
C LEU A 195 2.24 8.07 4.15
N VAL A 196 3.11 7.19 3.67
CA VAL A 196 4.52 7.14 4.04
C VAL A 196 5.41 7.47 2.85
N ALA A 197 6.31 8.45 2.98
CA ALA A 197 7.29 8.80 1.96
C ALA A 197 8.62 9.20 2.57
N LYS A 198 9.73 8.67 2.05
CA LYS A 198 11.09 8.98 2.50
C LYS A 198 12.05 9.16 1.34
N GLY A 199 13.08 9.97 1.56
CA GLY A 199 14.15 10.22 0.61
C GLY A 199 13.93 11.45 -0.28
N THR A 200 15.03 12.04 -0.73
CA THR A 200 15.04 13.26 -1.54
C THR A 200 14.35 13.12 -2.89
N ASN A 201 14.34 11.91 -3.47
CA ASN A 201 13.62 11.61 -4.71
C ASN A 201 12.09 11.74 -4.59
N LYS A 202 11.57 11.89 -3.37
CA LYS A 202 10.14 12.14 -3.11
C LYS A 202 9.82 13.61 -2.84
N ALA A 203 10.81 14.48 -2.66
CA ALA A 203 10.58 15.86 -2.22
C ALA A 203 9.68 16.66 -3.18
N ASP A 204 9.90 16.58 -4.50
CA ASP A 204 9.08 17.28 -5.49
C ASP A 204 7.63 16.80 -5.47
N ILE A 205 7.45 15.48 -5.52
CA ILE A 205 6.08 14.93 -5.56
C ILE A 205 5.34 15.12 -4.23
N VAL A 206 6.03 15.11 -3.09
CA VAL A 206 5.46 15.45 -1.78
C VAL A 206 4.96 16.89 -1.78
N LYS A 207 5.77 17.85 -2.31
CA LYS A 207 5.35 19.24 -2.45
C LYS A 207 4.13 19.38 -3.36
N ARG A 208 4.16 18.78 -4.54
CA ARG A 208 3.03 18.81 -5.49
C ARG A 208 1.77 18.19 -4.91
N MET A 209 1.90 17.09 -4.16
CA MET A 209 0.79 16.40 -3.51
C MET A 209 0.16 17.24 -2.40
N LEU A 210 0.96 17.95 -1.57
CA LEU A 210 0.47 18.64 -0.37
C LEU A 210 0.12 20.11 -0.60
N GLU A 211 0.86 20.80 -1.47
CA GLU A 211 0.73 22.24 -1.72
C GLU A 211 0.16 22.56 -3.11
N GLY A 212 0.12 21.58 -4.00
CA GLY A 212 -0.47 21.71 -5.33
C GLY A 212 -1.99 21.54 -5.33
N PRO A 213 -2.63 21.76 -6.50
CA PRO A 213 -4.05 21.50 -6.67
C PRO A 213 -4.37 20.01 -6.56
N VAL A 214 -5.59 19.68 -6.14
CA VAL A 214 -6.12 18.31 -6.23
C VAL A 214 -6.42 18.02 -7.70
N THR A 215 -5.65 17.09 -8.28
CA THR A 215 -5.72 16.74 -9.71
C THR A 215 -5.38 15.29 -9.94
N THR A 216 -5.94 14.69 -10.99
CA THR A 216 -5.62 13.33 -11.42
C THR A 216 -4.20 13.19 -11.96
N ASP A 217 -3.53 14.27 -12.36
CA ASP A 217 -2.10 14.28 -12.73
C ASP A 217 -1.18 13.91 -11.54
N VAL A 218 -1.68 14.12 -10.32
CA VAL A 218 -1.04 13.70 -9.08
C VAL A 218 -2.10 12.97 -8.25
N PRO A 219 -2.36 11.68 -8.48
CA PRO A 219 -3.44 10.95 -7.83
C PRO A 219 -3.46 11.07 -6.31
N ALA A 220 -2.27 11.08 -5.68
CA ALA A 220 -2.14 11.23 -4.23
C ALA A 220 -2.63 12.60 -3.70
N SER A 221 -2.79 13.62 -4.56
CA SER A 221 -3.29 14.93 -4.15
C SER A 221 -4.71 14.89 -3.57
N ILE A 222 -5.52 13.89 -3.95
CA ILE A 222 -6.87 13.69 -3.41
C ILE A 222 -6.87 13.48 -1.89
N LEU A 223 -5.76 12.97 -1.34
CA LEU A 223 -5.63 12.74 0.10
C LEU A 223 -5.67 14.02 0.93
N GLN A 224 -5.47 15.21 0.31
CA GLN A 224 -5.72 16.50 0.96
C GLN A 224 -7.17 16.62 1.47
N LEU A 225 -8.10 15.96 0.80
CA LEU A 225 -9.55 15.98 1.13
C LEU A 225 -9.95 14.87 2.11
N HIS A 226 -9.05 13.95 2.45
CA HIS A 226 -9.38 12.87 3.37
C HIS A 226 -9.43 13.36 4.82
N PRO A 227 -10.54 13.10 5.56
CA PRO A 227 -10.76 13.68 6.90
C PRO A 227 -9.73 13.20 7.94
N ASN A 228 -9.14 12.02 7.76
CA ASN A 228 -8.21 11.40 8.71
C ASN A 228 -7.00 10.79 7.99
N CYS A 229 -6.24 11.66 7.29
CA CYS A 229 -4.99 11.31 6.64
C CYS A 229 -3.80 11.92 7.38
N GLU A 230 -2.82 11.07 7.70
CA GLU A 230 -1.51 11.46 8.22
C GLU A 230 -0.47 11.25 7.11
N PHE A 231 0.33 12.29 6.84
CA PHE A 231 1.47 12.24 5.94
C PHE A 231 2.73 12.10 6.79
N LEU A 232 3.29 10.90 6.83
CA LEU A 232 4.53 10.59 7.55
C LEU A 232 5.71 10.67 6.57
N LEU A 233 6.57 11.63 6.80
CA LEU A 233 7.69 11.99 5.94
C LEU A 233 8.99 11.93 6.73
N ASP A 234 10.12 11.64 6.07
CA ASP A 234 11.42 12.04 6.62
C ASP A 234 11.77 13.48 6.20
N GLU A 235 12.79 14.08 6.84
CA GLU A 235 13.26 15.44 6.51
C GLU A 235 13.63 15.56 5.03
N ALA A 236 14.16 14.50 4.41
CA ALA A 236 14.57 14.52 3.01
C ALA A 236 13.36 14.60 2.06
N ALA A 237 12.30 13.83 2.31
CA ALA A 237 11.06 13.91 1.54
C ALA A 237 10.29 15.23 1.78
N ALA A 238 10.43 15.82 2.99
CA ALA A 238 9.78 17.07 3.35
C ALA A 238 10.58 18.34 2.92
N SER A 239 11.80 18.19 2.39
CA SER A 239 12.76 19.27 2.19
C SER A 239 12.32 20.40 1.26
N MET A 240 11.30 20.19 0.45
CA MET A 240 10.75 21.19 -0.47
C MET A 240 9.42 21.82 0.01
N LEU A 241 8.90 21.38 1.17
CA LEU A 241 7.68 21.98 1.74
C LEU A 241 7.97 23.38 2.26
N ASN A 242 6.98 24.27 2.12
CA ASN A 242 7.00 25.62 2.68
C ASN A 242 6.55 25.56 4.16
N CYS A 243 7.40 25.01 5.05
CA CYS A 243 7.15 24.93 6.50
C CYS A 243 7.62 26.21 7.21
#